data_0eb627c29df6acac999650be141e427e
#
_entry.id   0eb627c29df6acac999650be141e427e
#
_cell.length_a   1.000
_cell.length_b   1.000
_cell.length_c   1.000
_cell.angle_alpha   90.00
_cell.angle_beta   90.00
_cell.angle_gamma   90.00
#
_symmetry.space_group_name_H-M   'P 1'
#
loop_
_entity.id
_entity.type
_entity.pdbx_description
1 polymer ?
#
loop_
_entity_poly.entity_id
_entity_poly.type
_entity_poly.pdbx_seq_one_letter_code
_entity_poly.pdbx_strand_id
1 'polypeptide(L)'
;VNSRFYNENPTIEFFDVALISGWDEILSGGEKFSIDGPIDLPWDHIIELLNAKGLTDIYDTRAHQPSEEDIHGELTQGLLEGQEFFGRIPSRSLAELIPKEISQNICLGPGSGSLEDRLTMYLDRSKRVSEAKAIESGRKLQRLYFYDWPLSDRQRDLVMKKNFQYVDISNFDEPVGIDSRDLSRVITRISRDTFRTVPYFNDALWGGNWAQNVLGMNVDRVRSALGYEFIAPESAVRITNGDAEMEIPVSVLLSIDADGFVGESVAQVFKGEFPIRFDYLDTFNGENLSIHVHPGKDDMREIFGTLLGQEESYYVMVASTDSVIYLGLDGQYRGTDSIVAHPAKVGHLYLIPHGTPHGSGKGNVVLEVSTTPYLYSLRLHDWERLNSTGFPRPLNQDLAISAMNSSDHRGQMSADFVPLPQTVETGEGFVLEKLGSLKNWYYEVLRLNISPGAQYMMGLNESFLLTAVVSGEYVQAGAKEYSYAETFIVPARRKSVEFFNSSPTQVSLLIGRMKEGWAK
;
A
#
# COMPACT_ATOMS: atom_id res chain seq x y z
N VAL A 1 -14.44 -22.05 7.21
CA VAL A 1 -13.44 -21.32 8.00
C VAL A 1 -14.21 -20.36 8.89
N ASN A 2 -13.92 -20.40 10.18
CA ASN A 2 -14.64 -19.59 11.15
C ASN A 2 -13.94 -18.21 11.19
N SER A 3 -14.55 -17.17 10.61
CA SER A 3 -14.06 -15.78 10.61
C SER A 3 -13.93 -15.16 12.02
N ARG A 4 -14.18 -15.98 13.05
CA ARG A 4 -14.24 -15.60 14.46
C ARG A 4 -12.96 -14.97 15.00
N PHE A 5 -11.87 -15.03 14.23
CA PHE A 5 -10.53 -14.62 14.66
C PHE A 5 -9.88 -13.53 13.80
N TYR A 6 -10.47 -13.14 12.66
CA TYR A 6 -9.91 -12.06 11.85
C TYR A 6 -10.00 -10.73 12.61
N ASN A 7 -8.85 -10.12 12.86
CA ASN A 7 -8.78 -8.88 13.61
C ASN A 7 -8.80 -7.67 12.65
N GLU A 8 -9.91 -6.92 12.65
CA GLU A 8 -10.08 -5.71 11.84
C GLU A 8 -9.31 -4.50 12.39
N ASN A 9 -8.94 -4.53 13.67
CA ASN A 9 -8.34 -3.40 14.38
C ASN A 9 -7.07 -3.81 15.13
N PRO A 10 -6.03 -4.30 14.42
CA PRO A 10 -4.77 -4.66 15.07
C PRO A 10 -4.14 -3.41 15.67
N THR A 11 -3.88 -3.45 16.98
CA THR A 11 -3.29 -2.35 17.75
C THR A 11 -2.07 -2.85 18.49
N ILE A 12 -1.00 -2.05 18.53
CA ILE A 12 0.24 -2.35 19.24
C ILE A 12 0.31 -1.46 20.49
N GLU A 13 0.50 -2.09 21.65
CA GLU A 13 0.49 -1.41 22.95
C GLU A 13 1.90 -0.92 23.34
N PHE A 14 1.99 0.33 23.79
CA PHE A 14 3.22 0.99 24.25
C PHE A 14 2.93 1.83 25.49
N PHE A 15 2.65 1.21 26.62
CA PHE A 15 2.29 1.89 27.88
C PHE A 15 3.37 2.81 28.47
N ASP A 16 4.61 2.73 27.96
CA ASP A 16 5.76 3.54 28.38
C ASP A 16 6.06 4.71 27.43
N VAL A 17 5.11 5.06 26.55
CA VAL A 17 5.23 6.15 25.58
C VAL A 17 4.24 7.25 25.91
N ALA A 18 4.69 8.50 25.89
CA ALA A 18 3.83 9.66 26.06
C ALA A 18 3.15 10.02 24.73
N LEU A 19 1.84 9.87 24.67
CA LEU A 19 1.00 10.42 23.62
C LEU A 19 0.31 11.68 24.16
N ILE A 20 0.29 12.73 23.36
CA ILE A 20 -0.28 14.03 23.69
C ILE A 20 -1.64 14.16 22.97
N SER A 21 -2.72 14.44 23.71
CA SER A 21 -4.07 14.47 23.12
C SER A 21 -4.64 15.88 23.13
N GLY A 22 -5.23 16.27 22.00
CA GLY A 22 -5.95 17.55 21.83
C GLY A 22 -5.04 18.74 21.47
N TRP A 23 -5.64 19.68 20.74
CA TRP A 23 -4.93 20.83 20.21
C TRP A 23 -4.32 21.76 21.27
N ASP A 24 -4.92 21.87 22.45
CA ASP A 24 -4.41 22.76 23.51
C ASP A 24 -3.04 22.30 24.01
N GLU A 25 -2.88 21.01 24.17
CA GLU A 25 -1.63 20.42 24.65
C GLU A 25 -0.58 20.37 23.54
N ILE A 26 -0.98 19.99 22.32
CA ILE A 26 -0.10 19.93 21.14
C ILE A 26 0.50 21.31 20.82
N LEU A 27 -0.29 22.39 20.89
CA LEU A 27 0.13 23.75 20.56
C LEU A 27 0.83 24.48 21.72
N SER A 28 1.00 23.84 22.88
CA SER A 28 1.62 24.47 24.06
C SER A 28 3.14 24.65 23.95
N GLY A 29 3.79 24.12 22.92
CA GLY A 29 5.23 23.89 22.84
C GLY A 29 6.14 25.08 22.45
N GLY A 30 5.66 26.32 22.33
CA GLY A 30 6.55 27.46 22.06
C GLY A 30 5.95 28.58 21.23
N GLU A 31 6.70 29.70 21.11
CA GLU A 31 6.24 30.89 20.37
C GLU A 31 6.59 30.83 18.87
N LYS A 32 7.64 30.07 18.46
CA LYS A 32 8.13 30.01 17.08
C LYS A 32 8.18 28.56 16.59
N PHE A 33 7.28 28.21 15.66
CA PHE A 33 7.17 26.86 15.10
C PHE A 33 6.66 26.84 13.65
N SER A 34 6.89 25.71 12.98
CA SER A 34 6.25 25.38 11.69
C SER A 34 5.18 24.32 11.90
N ILE A 35 4.08 24.44 11.15
CA ILE A 35 3.08 23.38 11.00
C ILE A 35 3.13 22.92 9.55
N ASP A 36 3.77 21.78 9.30
CA ASP A 36 3.90 21.15 8.00
C ASP A 36 2.98 19.92 7.90
N GLY A 37 2.77 19.43 6.70
CA GLY A 37 1.98 18.24 6.44
C GLY A 37 1.57 18.10 4.97
N PRO A 38 0.78 17.07 4.63
CA PRO A 38 0.26 16.86 3.29
C PRO A 38 -0.51 18.04 2.70
N ILE A 39 -0.42 18.20 1.38
CA ILE A 39 -1.08 19.31 0.64
C ILE A 39 -2.60 19.28 0.82
N ASP A 40 -3.17 18.10 0.97
CA ASP A 40 -4.63 17.88 1.03
C ASP A 40 -5.23 18.00 2.43
N LEU A 41 -4.45 18.44 3.44
CA LEU A 41 -4.98 18.68 4.79
C LEU A 41 -5.96 19.88 4.81
N PRO A 42 -6.83 19.99 5.83
CA PRO A 42 -7.80 21.07 5.97
C PRO A 42 -7.15 22.36 6.49
N TRP A 43 -6.23 22.92 5.74
CA TRP A 43 -5.38 24.05 6.14
C TRP A 43 -6.17 25.28 6.60
N ASP A 44 -7.34 25.55 6.01
CA ASP A 44 -8.17 26.69 6.42
C ASP A 44 -8.74 26.47 7.82
N HIS A 45 -9.18 25.26 8.17
CA HIS A 45 -9.64 24.94 9.52
C HIS A 45 -8.50 25.02 10.54
N ILE A 46 -7.26 24.66 10.13
CA ILE A 46 -6.08 24.82 11.00
C ILE A 46 -5.81 26.30 11.27
N ILE A 47 -5.91 27.17 10.27
CA ILE A 47 -5.77 28.63 10.44
C ILE A 47 -6.86 29.19 11.37
N GLU A 48 -8.11 28.79 11.16
CA GLU A 48 -9.23 29.18 12.03
C GLU A 48 -8.99 28.76 13.48
N LEU A 49 -8.52 27.54 13.71
CA LEU A 49 -8.16 27.04 15.03
C LEU A 49 -7.05 27.86 15.69
N LEU A 50 -5.97 28.18 14.95
CA LEU A 50 -4.86 28.98 15.45
C LEU A 50 -5.32 30.39 15.82
N ASN A 51 -6.11 31.03 14.95
CA ASN A 51 -6.68 32.36 15.21
C ASN A 51 -7.58 32.37 16.46
N ALA A 52 -8.42 31.35 16.64
CA ALA A 52 -9.27 31.19 17.82
C ALA A 52 -8.47 31.06 19.13
N LYS A 53 -7.24 30.56 19.03
CA LYS A 53 -6.28 30.45 20.16
C LYS A 53 -5.38 31.69 20.31
N GLY A 54 -5.61 32.75 19.52
CA GLY A 54 -4.81 33.97 19.57
C GLY A 54 -3.45 33.90 18.84
N LEU A 55 -3.20 32.82 18.11
CA LEU A 55 -1.99 32.59 17.34
C LEU A 55 -2.17 33.16 15.92
N THR A 56 -1.93 34.45 15.74
CA THR A 56 -2.30 35.19 14.52
C THR A 56 -1.12 35.64 13.65
N ASP A 57 0.13 35.54 14.14
CA ASP A 57 1.34 35.89 13.37
C ASP A 57 1.77 34.70 12.48
N ILE A 58 0.98 34.46 11.42
CA ILE A 58 1.05 33.29 10.56
C ILE A 58 1.56 33.69 9.17
N TYR A 59 2.53 32.93 8.65
CA TYR A 59 2.91 32.92 7.25
C TYR A 59 2.39 31.64 6.59
N ASP A 60 1.50 31.78 5.60
CA ASP A 60 0.88 30.67 4.88
C ASP A 60 1.68 30.32 3.61
N THR A 61 2.31 29.17 3.61
CA THR A 61 3.14 28.69 2.48
C THR A 61 2.34 28.31 1.25
N ARG A 62 1.03 28.12 1.36
CA ARG A 62 0.16 27.78 0.23
C ARG A 62 0.13 28.88 -0.84
N ALA A 63 0.45 30.12 -0.46
CA ALA A 63 0.60 31.23 -1.42
C ALA A 63 1.68 30.98 -2.49
N HIS A 64 2.58 30.04 -2.27
CA HIS A 64 3.65 29.66 -3.20
C HIS A 64 3.35 28.41 -4.03
N GLN A 65 2.19 27.78 -3.79
CA GLN A 65 1.81 26.62 -4.59
C GLN A 65 1.44 27.05 -6.02
N PRO A 66 1.77 26.25 -7.05
CA PRO A 66 1.35 26.50 -8.41
C PRO A 66 -0.19 26.56 -8.53
N SER A 67 -0.66 27.26 -9.56
CA SER A 67 -2.10 27.31 -9.85
C SER A 67 -2.64 25.93 -10.23
N GLU A 68 -3.96 25.74 -10.12
CA GLU A 68 -4.63 24.52 -10.55
C GLU A 68 -4.38 24.21 -12.03
N GLU A 69 -4.30 25.24 -12.86
CA GLU A 69 -4.03 25.13 -14.30
C GLU A 69 -2.59 24.64 -14.55
N ASP A 70 -1.60 25.18 -13.83
CA ASP A 70 -0.20 24.75 -13.92
C ASP A 70 -0.06 23.31 -13.46
N ILE A 71 -0.68 22.93 -12.34
CA ILE A 71 -0.67 21.56 -11.83
C ILE A 71 -1.28 20.60 -12.85
N HIS A 72 -2.45 20.95 -13.39
CA HIS A 72 -3.10 20.13 -14.40
C HIS A 72 -2.22 19.96 -15.66
N GLY A 73 -1.59 21.04 -16.13
CA GLY A 73 -0.68 21.01 -17.27
C GLY A 73 0.55 20.13 -17.04
N GLU A 74 1.07 20.03 -15.79
CA GLU A 74 2.16 19.13 -15.46
C GLU A 74 1.73 17.66 -15.42
N LEU A 75 0.53 17.39 -14.91
CA LEU A 75 0.00 16.02 -14.78
C LEU A 75 -0.36 15.38 -16.14
N THR A 76 -0.80 16.19 -17.11
CA THR A 76 -1.45 15.70 -18.34
C THR A 76 -0.62 15.94 -19.59
N GLN A 77 0.64 15.51 -19.59
CA GLN A 77 1.54 15.64 -20.75
C GLN A 77 1.57 14.39 -21.64
N GLY A 78 1.63 14.58 -22.96
CA GLY A 78 1.81 13.50 -23.92
C GLY A 78 0.65 12.50 -23.90
N LEU A 79 0.93 11.23 -23.69
CA LEU A 79 -0.09 10.16 -23.63
C LEU A 79 -1.07 10.30 -22.43
N LEU A 80 -0.80 11.20 -21.50
CA LEU A 80 -1.69 11.49 -20.36
C LEU A 80 -2.70 12.59 -20.67
N GLU A 81 -2.63 13.22 -21.85
CA GLU A 81 -3.62 14.20 -22.27
C GLU A 81 -5.00 13.55 -22.39
N GLY A 82 -5.99 14.15 -21.73
CA GLY A 82 -7.36 13.61 -21.70
C GLY A 82 -7.58 12.42 -20.75
N GLN A 83 -6.56 11.94 -20.04
CA GLN A 83 -6.75 10.94 -19.00
C GLN A 83 -7.39 11.57 -17.76
N GLU A 84 -8.44 10.93 -17.24
CA GLU A 84 -9.17 11.45 -16.07
C GLU A 84 -8.49 11.10 -14.74
N PHE A 85 -7.78 9.99 -14.68
CA PHE A 85 -7.19 9.48 -13.44
C PHE A 85 -5.66 9.53 -13.46
N PHE A 86 -5.01 9.06 -14.53
CA PHE A 86 -3.54 8.95 -14.56
C PHE A 86 -2.87 10.30 -14.79
N GLY A 87 -1.75 10.50 -14.10
CA GLY A 87 -0.94 11.71 -14.19
C GLY A 87 0.56 11.43 -14.10
N ARG A 88 1.37 12.39 -14.55
CA ARG A 88 2.81 12.37 -14.39
C ARG A 88 3.19 12.94 -13.03
N ILE A 89 4.01 12.22 -12.27
CA ILE A 89 4.52 12.69 -10.97
C ILE A 89 5.60 13.75 -11.21
N PRO A 90 5.43 15.01 -10.71
CA PRO A 90 6.44 16.05 -10.84
C PRO A 90 7.72 15.70 -10.06
N SER A 91 8.86 16.16 -10.55
CA SER A 91 10.17 15.94 -9.86
C SER A 91 10.48 16.98 -8.79
N ARG A 92 9.73 18.09 -8.71
CA ARG A 92 9.96 19.19 -7.76
C ARG A 92 9.80 18.78 -6.30
N SER A 93 10.40 19.55 -5.40
CA SER A 93 10.20 19.48 -3.94
C SER A 93 9.36 20.65 -3.45
N LEU A 94 8.52 20.44 -2.45
CA LEU A 94 7.79 21.52 -1.77
C LEU A 94 8.74 22.49 -1.08
N ALA A 95 9.86 22.02 -0.56
CA ALA A 95 10.90 22.85 0.06
C ALA A 95 11.47 23.92 -0.88
N GLU A 96 11.52 23.66 -2.19
CA GLU A 96 12.01 24.60 -3.20
C GLU A 96 11.07 25.79 -3.42
N LEU A 97 9.81 25.66 -3.05
CA LEU A 97 8.79 26.70 -3.19
C LEU A 97 8.79 27.69 -2.02
N ILE A 98 9.42 27.35 -0.89
CA ILE A 98 9.32 28.10 0.35
C ILE A 98 10.51 29.10 0.44
N PRO A 99 10.25 30.41 0.80
CA PRO A 99 11.31 31.34 1.11
C PRO A 99 12.19 30.83 2.24
N LYS A 100 13.50 31.04 2.13
CA LYS A 100 14.47 30.57 3.14
C LYS A 100 14.36 31.29 4.47
N GLU A 101 13.88 32.51 4.46
CA GLU A 101 13.71 33.36 5.64
C GLU A 101 12.27 33.84 5.75
N ILE A 102 11.65 33.61 6.88
CA ILE A 102 10.29 34.00 7.21
C ILE A 102 10.31 34.68 8.58
N SER A 103 9.82 35.91 8.65
CA SER A 103 9.84 36.73 9.87
C SER A 103 8.76 36.33 10.87
N GLN A 104 7.64 35.78 10.40
CA GLN A 104 6.51 35.38 11.24
C GLN A 104 6.89 34.28 12.21
N ASN A 105 6.28 34.30 13.39
CA ASN A 105 6.49 33.29 14.41
C ASN A 105 5.97 31.91 14.00
N ILE A 106 4.85 31.87 13.29
CA ILE A 106 4.24 30.64 12.82
C ILE A 106 4.37 30.57 11.29
N CYS A 107 4.96 29.49 10.78
CA CYS A 107 4.96 29.15 9.38
C CYS A 107 4.06 27.93 9.17
N LEU A 108 3.02 28.08 8.37
CA LEU A 108 1.99 27.04 8.20
C LEU A 108 1.84 26.65 6.75
N GLY A 109 1.67 25.36 6.51
CA GLY A 109 1.34 24.79 5.20
C GLY A 109 2.43 23.89 4.65
N PRO A 110 2.16 23.23 3.51
CA PRO A 110 3.06 22.26 2.90
C PRO A 110 4.44 22.87 2.60
N GLY A 111 5.51 22.21 3.05
CA GLY A 111 6.88 22.65 2.87
C GLY A 111 7.44 23.49 4.02
N SER A 112 6.60 23.97 4.95
CA SER A 112 7.03 24.85 6.06
C SER A 112 8.09 24.21 6.98
N GLY A 113 8.10 22.90 7.11
CA GLY A 113 9.09 22.15 7.87
C GLY A 113 10.50 22.13 7.26
N SER A 114 10.69 22.75 6.09
CA SER A 114 12.02 22.95 5.50
C SER A 114 12.83 24.01 6.24
N LEU A 115 12.19 24.91 6.99
CA LEU A 115 12.85 25.94 7.77
C LEU A 115 13.62 25.34 8.95
N GLU A 116 14.83 25.88 9.22
CA GLU A 116 15.75 25.31 10.21
C GLU A 116 15.67 25.99 11.59
N ASP A 117 15.08 27.20 11.66
CA ASP A 117 15.12 28.07 12.80
C ASP A 117 13.97 27.86 13.80
N ARG A 118 13.18 26.82 13.61
CA ARG A 118 11.97 26.53 14.40
C ARG A 118 11.67 25.05 14.54
N LEU A 119 10.93 24.68 15.59
CA LEU A 119 10.39 23.33 15.77
C LEU A 119 9.31 23.08 14.70
N THR A 120 9.31 21.90 14.12
CA THR A 120 8.27 21.47 13.17
C THR A 120 7.24 20.57 13.87
N MET A 121 5.96 20.93 13.80
CA MET A 121 4.85 20.02 14.00
C MET A 121 4.47 19.46 12.63
N TYR A 122 4.62 18.18 12.42
CA TYR A 122 4.22 17.51 11.19
C TYR A 122 2.86 16.86 11.40
N LEU A 123 1.85 17.46 10.81
CA LEU A 123 0.49 16.93 10.81
C LEU A 123 0.38 15.87 9.72
N ASP A 124 -0.25 14.75 10.05
CA ASP A 124 -0.49 13.68 9.08
C ASP A 124 -1.87 13.05 9.31
N ARG A 125 -2.33 12.31 8.35
CA ARG A 125 -3.49 11.43 8.47
C ARG A 125 -3.33 10.24 7.53
N SER A 126 -3.95 9.11 7.88
CA SER A 126 -3.90 7.94 7.01
C SER A 126 -4.44 8.27 5.61
N LYS A 127 -3.81 7.73 4.57
CA LYS A 127 -4.22 8.00 3.17
C LYS A 127 -5.65 7.53 2.89
N ARG A 128 -6.12 6.52 3.62
CA ARG A 128 -7.51 6.09 3.62
C ARG A 128 -8.49 7.22 4.01
N VAL A 129 -8.18 7.95 5.09
CA VAL A 129 -8.97 9.10 5.53
C VAL A 129 -8.83 10.25 4.53
N SER A 130 -7.63 10.49 4.03
CA SER A 130 -7.33 11.50 3.02
C SER A 130 -8.15 11.30 1.75
N GLU A 131 -8.19 10.08 1.20
CA GLU A 131 -8.98 9.75 0.01
C GLU A 131 -10.48 9.97 0.22
N ALA A 132 -11.02 9.50 1.34
CA ALA A 132 -12.43 9.69 1.69
C ALA A 132 -12.79 11.20 1.74
N LYS A 133 -11.94 12.01 2.37
CA LYS A 133 -12.12 13.48 2.45
C LYS A 133 -11.97 14.15 1.08
N ALA A 134 -11.09 13.70 0.23
CA ALA A 134 -10.95 14.19 -1.14
C ALA A 134 -12.23 13.93 -1.95
N ILE A 135 -12.79 12.73 -1.87
CA ILE A 135 -14.06 12.37 -2.52
C ILE A 135 -15.20 13.25 -1.99
N GLU A 136 -15.34 13.40 -0.67
CA GLU A 136 -16.36 14.25 -0.03
C GLU A 136 -16.28 15.72 -0.50
N SER A 137 -15.05 16.26 -0.64
CA SER A 137 -14.81 17.64 -1.05
C SER A 137 -14.84 17.85 -2.58
N GLY A 138 -14.99 16.80 -3.38
CA GLY A 138 -14.94 16.85 -4.84
C GLY A 138 -13.54 17.12 -5.41
N ARG A 139 -12.46 16.87 -4.62
CA ARG A 139 -11.08 16.97 -5.09
C ARG A 139 -10.80 15.87 -6.11
N LYS A 140 -10.15 16.21 -7.21
CA LYS A 140 -9.80 15.25 -8.25
C LYS A 140 -8.79 14.22 -7.72
N LEU A 141 -9.12 12.93 -7.83
CA LEU A 141 -8.22 11.83 -7.41
C LEU A 141 -6.91 11.83 -8.21
N GLN A 142 -6.93 12.21 -9.50
CA GLN A 142 -5.71 12.39 -10.30
C GLN A 142 -4.71 13.33 -9.60
N ARG A 143 -5.18 14.49 -9.14
CA ARG A 143 -4.33 15.45 -8.40
C ARG A 143 -3.84 14.85 -7.09
N LEU A 144 -4.74 14.20 -6.32
CA LEU A 144 -4.39 13.60 -5.03
C LEU A 144 -3.26 12.57 -5.16
N TYR A 145 -3.42 11.61 -6.08
CA TYR A 145 -2.48 10.49 -6.24
C TYR A 145 -1.18 10.84 -6.97
N PHE A 146 -1.22 11.78 -7.92
CA PHE A 146 -0.06 12.06 -8.79
C PHE A 146 0.62 13.40 -8.51
N TYR A 147 0.05 14.23 -7.64
CA TYR A 147 0.65 15.50 -7.23
C TYR A 147 0.74 15.61 -5.70
N ASP A 148 -0.41 15.63 -5.02
CA ASP A 148 -0.45 15.96 -3.60
C ASP A 148 0.33 14.97 -2.75
N TRP A 149 0.05 13.68 -2.87
CA TRP A 149 0.73 12.65 -2.09
C TRP A 149 2.21 12.50 -2.43
N PRO A 150 2.64 12.37 -3.70
CA PRO A 150 4.06 12.22 -4.01
C PRO A 150 4.92 13.39 -3.53
N LEU A 151 4.42 14.63 -3.62
CA LEU A 151 5.17 15.80 -3.13
C LEU A 151 5.17 15.85 -1.59
N SER A 152 4.05 15.54 -0.97
CA SER A 152 3.92 15.48 0.49
C SER A 152 4.81 14.39 1.10
N ASP A 153 4.88 13.21 0.47
CA ASP A 153 5.72 12.10 0.93
C ASP A 153 7.22 12.49 0.88
N ARG A 154 7.67 13.16 -0.19
CA ARG A 154 9.04 13.69 -0.26
C ARG A 154 9.32 14.74 0.82
N GLN A 155 8.35 15.61 1.09
CA GLN A 155 8.47 16.63 2.14
C GLN A 155 8.54 15.98 3.52
N ARG A 156 7.68 15.00 3.79
CA ARG A 156 7.72 14.21 5.03
C ARG A 156 9.11 13.61 5.26
N ASP A 157 9.71 12.98 4.24
CA ASP A 157 11.03 12.36 4.35
C ASP A 157 12.13 13.37 4.71
N LEU A 158 11.97 14.64 4.34
CA LEU A 158 12.87 15.72 4.77
C LEU A 158 12.65 16.09 6.24
N VAL A 159 11.39 16.20 6.68
CA VAL A 159 11.03 16.56 8.05
C VAL A 159 11.44 15.46 9.03
N MET A 160 11.23 14.17 8.69
CA MET A 160 11.54 13.03 9.56
C MET A 160 13.06 12.89 9.89
N LYS A 161 13.92 13.61 9.19
CA LYS A 161 15.38 13.68 9.47
C LYS A 161 15.77 14.74 10.49
N LYS A 162 14.82 15.54 10.95
CA LYS A 162 15.03 16.65 11.88
C LYS A 162 14.48 16.33 13.28
N ASN A 163 14.41 17.33 14.13
CA ASN A 163 13.62 17.27 15.37
C ASN A 163 12.21 17.80 15.06
N PHE A 164 11.19 17.01 15.36
CA PHE A 164 9.79 17.33 15.04
C PHE A 164 8.85 16.73 16.09
N GLN A 165 7.63 17.20 16.09
CA GLN A 165 6.49 16.56 16.72
C GLN A 165 5.60 15.98 15.62
N TYR A 166 5.32 14.68 15.66
CA TYR A 166 4.37 14.03 14.75
C TYR A 166 2.97 14.11 15.34
N VAL A 167 1.99 14.47 14.53
CA VAL A 167 0.59 14.63 14.98
C VAL A 167 -0.34 13.93 14.01
N ASP A 168 -1.02 12.89 14.46
CA ASP A 168 -2.12 12.25 13.73
C ASP A 168 -3.40 13.09 13.88
N ILE A 169 -3.90 13.59 12.75
CA ILE A 169 -5.15 14.35 12.65
C ILE A 169 -6.22 13.58 11.86
N SER A 170 -6.16 12.26 11.83
CA SER A 170 -7.23 11.43 11.23
C SER A 170 -8.60 11.73 11.86
N ASN A 171 -8.62 12.03 13.16
CA ASN A 171 -9.71 12.73 13.85
C ASN A 171 -9.26 14.15 14.17
N PHE A 172 -9.75 15.14 13.40
CA PHE A 172 -9.35 16.53 13.55
C PHE A 172 -9.71 17.14 14.92
N ASP A 173 -10.83 16.69 15.51
CA ASP A 173 -11.31 17.23 16.79
C ASP A 173 -10.52 16.65 17.99
N GLU A 174 -9.93 15.48 17.82
CA GLU A 174 -9.15 14.78 18.85
C GLU A 174 -7.79 14.35 18.28
N PRO A 175 -6.90 15.28 17.91
CA PRO A 175 -5.59 14.95 17.38
C PRO A 175 -4.71 14.31 18.45
N VAL A 176 -3.79 13.44 18.01
CA VAL A 176 -2.83 12.78 18.91
C VAL A 176 -1.40 13.03 18.43
N GLY A 177 -0.58 13.56 19.30
CA GLY A 177 0.82 13.89 19.02
C GLY A 177 1.81 12.98 19.74
N ILE A 178 3.01 12.87 19.17
CA ILE A 178 4.17 12.18 19.75
C ILE A 178 5.44 12.93 19.36
N ASP A 179 6.40 13.06 20.27
CA ASP A 179 7.68 13.64 19.90
C ASP A 179 8.55 12.69 19.05
N SER A 180 9.49 13.25 18.27
CA SER A 180 10.33 12.48 17.36
C SER A 180 11.18 11.41 18.01
N ARG A 181 11.58 11.61 19.28
CA ARG A 181 12.39 10.64 20.03
C ARG A 181 11.55 9.43 20.42
N ASP A 182 10.38 9.66 20.98
CA ASP A 182 9.45 8.60 21.35
C ASP A 182 8.93 7.87 20.12
N LEU A 183 8.63 8.59 19.04
CA LEU A 183 8.26 7.98 17.76
C LEU A 183 9.36 7.06 17.23
N SER A 184 10.62 7.50 17.21
CA SER A 184 11.75 6.68 16.77
C SER A 184 11.93 5.44 17.65
N ARG A 185 11.68 5.55 18.96
CA ARG A 185 11.72 4.42 19.90
C ARG A 185 10.61 3.40 19.63
N VAL A 186 9.39 3.88 19.39
CA VAL A 186 8.24 3.05 18.99
C VAL A 186 8.54 2.30 17.70
N ILE A 187 8.98 3.02 16.67
CA ILE A 187 9.30 2.45 15.33
C ILE A 187 10.40 1.38 15.44
N THR A 188 11.46 1.66 16.19
CA THR A 188 12.53 0.67 16.43
C THR A 188 12.00 -0.58 17.15
N ARG A 189 11.03 -0.46 18.06
CA ARG A 189 10.39 -1.62 18.72
C ARG A 189 9.52 -2.40 17.75
N ILE A 190 8.74 -1.73 16.90
CA ILE A 190 7.93 -2.38 15.86
C ILE A 190 8.83 -3.18 14.91
N SER A 191 9.99 -2.64 14.48
CA SER A 191 10.92 -3.33 13.58
C SER A 191 11.62 -4.57 14.19
N ARG A 192 11.45 -4.81 15.50
CA ARG A 192 12.00 -5.99 16.21
C ARG A 192 11.02 -7.15 16.35
N ASP A 193 9.78 -6.97 15.99
CA ASP A 193 8.75 -8.01 16.10
C ASP A 193 7.90 -8.09 14.82
N THR A 194 7.13 -9.16 14.69
CA THR A 194 6.13 -9.27 13.64
C THR A 194 4.99 -8.28 13.91
N PHE A 195 4.38 -7.72 12.86
CA PHE A 195 3.27 -6.79 13.03
C PHE A 195 2.29 -6.83 11.85
N ARG A 196 1.10 -6.34 12.10
CA ARG A 196 0.06 -6.08 11.09
C ARG A 196 -0.18 -4.59 10.93
N THR A 197 -0.62 -4.21 9.74
CA THR A 197 -1.26 -2.92 9.47
C THR A 197 -2.76 -3.01 9.68
N VAL A 198 -3.43 -1.88 9.85
CA VAL A 198 -4.89 -1.81 9.90
C VAL A 198 -5.43 -2.13 8.51
N PRO A 199 -6.17 -3.24 8.32
CA PRO A 199 -6.74 -3.59 7.03
C PRO A 199 -7.92 -2.69 6.68
N TYR A 200 -8.18 -2.51 5.40
CA TYR A 200 -9.43 -1.90 4.94
C TYR A 200 -9.86 -2.46 3.60
N PHE A 201 -11.16 -2.43 3.35
CA PHE A 201 -11.76 -3.02 2.16
C PHE A 201 -12.55 -1.96 1.39
N ASN A 202 -12.25 -1.83 0.11
CA ASN A 202 -12.90 -0.90 -0.80
C ASN A 202 -13.93 -1.59 -1.69
N ASP A 203 -14.98 -0.84 -2.02
CA ASP A 203 -15.99 -1.29 -2.95
C ASP A 203 -15.53 -1.08 -4.40
N ALA A 204 -15.95 -1.98 -5.28
CA ALA A 204 -15.93 -1.77 -6.72
C ALA A 204 -17.13 -2.44 -7.37
N LEU A 205 -17.43 -2.05 -8.60
CA LEU A 205 -18.61 -2.56 -9.33
C LEU A 205 -18.56 -4.08 -9.57
N TRP A 206 -17.37 -4.66 -9.55
CA TRP A 206 -17.12 -6.10 -9.71
C TRP A 206 -17.02 -6.86 -8.39
N GLY A 207 -17.04 -6.14 -7.27
CA GLY A 207 -16.80 -6.70 -5.94
C GLY A 207 -17.73 -7.84 -5.56
N GLY A 208 -17.19 -8.77 -4.82
CA GLY A 208 -17.86 -9.91 -4.25
C GLY A 208 -18.35 -9.68 -2.82
N ASN A 209 -18.47 -10.76 -2.07
CA ASN A 209 -18.93 -10.71 -0.69
C ASN A 209 -18.21 -11.72 0.24
N TRP A 210 -17.05 -12.21 -0.18
CA TRP A 210 -16.25 -13.09 0.67
C TRP A 210 -15.79 -12.39 1.96
N ALA A 211 -15.34 -11.15 1.84
CA ALA A 211 -14.89 -10.38 2.99
C ALA A 211 -16.03 -10.20 4.02
N GLN A 212 -17.27 -9.95 3.59
CA GLN A 212 -18.41 -9.85 4.49
C GLN A 212 -18.79 -11.22 5.09
N ASN A 213 -18.89 -12.25 4.25
CA ASN A 213 -19.45 -13.53 4.64
C ASN A 213 -18.46 -14.41 5.42
N VAL A 214 -17.17 -14.27 5.15
CA VAL A 214 -16.11 -15.11 5.73
C VAL A 214 -15.30 -14.37 6.79
N LEU A 215 -14.94 -13.10 6.56
CA LEU A 215 -14.14 -12.33 7.49
C LEU A 215 -14.98 -11.45 8.43
N GLY A 216 -16.24 -11.20 8.10
CA GLY A 216 -17.11 -10.30 8.85
C GLY A 216 -16.84 -8.81 8.56
N MET A 217 -16.04 -8.51 7.53
CA MET A 217 -15.66 -7.14 7.15
C MET A 217 -16.78 -6.44 6.39
N ASN A 218 -16.92 -5.13 6.65
CA ASN A 218 -17.84 -4.29 5.86
C ASN A 218 -19.28 -4.86 5.73
N VAL A 219 -19.81 -5.42 6.81
CA VAL A 219 -21.12 -6.10 6.81
C VAL A 219 -22.27 -5.21 6.35
N ASP A 220 -22.14 -3.90 6.49
CA ASP A 220 -23.13 -2.90 6.06
C ASP A 220 -23.00 -2.52 4.56
N ARG A 221 -21.97 -3.01 3.86
CA ARG A 221 -21.76 -2.76 2.45
C ARG A 221 -22.35 -3.87 1.58
N VAL A 222 -22.78 -3.50 0.39
CA VAL A 222 -23.34 -4.49 -0.56
C VAL A 222 -22.25 -5.36 -1.17
N ARG A 223 -21.06 -4.80 -1.38
CA ARG A 223 -19.94 -5.45 -2.05
C ARG A 223 -18.63 -5.05 -1.40
N SER A 224 -17.66 -5.96 -1.39
CA SER A 224 -16.24 -5.69 -1.17
C SER A 224 -15.48 -6.16 -2.39
N ALA A 225 -14.49 -5.43 -2.80
CA ALA A 225 -13.73 -5.73 -4.02
C ALA A 225 -12.23 -5.88 -3.73
N LEU A 226 -11.65 -4.85 -3.16
CA LEU A 226 -10.23 -4.76 -2.84
C LEU A 226 -10.05 -4.79 -1.34
N GLY A 227 -9.32 -5.76 -0.84
CA GLY A 227 -8.93 -5.86 0.57
C GLY A 227 -7.46 -5.50 0.74
N TYR A 228 -7.18 -4.28 1.21
CA TYR A 228 -5.82 -3.82 1.45
C TYR A 228 -5.32 -4.35 2.80
N GLU A 229 -4.58 -5.45 2.75
CA GLU A 229 -3.90 -6.02 3.90
C GLU A 229 -2.54 -5.37 4.15
N PHE A 230 -1.80 -5.14 3.07
CA PHE A 230 -0.53 -4.42 3.13
C PHE A 230 -0.19 -3.76 1.80
N ILE A 231 -0.46 -2.47 1.73
CA ILE A 231 -0.02 -1.58 0.64
C ILE A 231 0.67 -0.39 1.28
N ALA A 232 2.00 -0.35 1.25
CA ALA A 232 2.79 0.58 2.02
C ALA A 232 2.36 2.06 1.94
N PRO A 233 1.97 2.61 0.80
CA PRO A 233 1.51 3.99 0.75
C PRO A 233 0.24 4.28 1.56
N GLU A 234 -0.71 3.34 1.60
CA GLU A 234 -2.01 3.50 2.27
C GLU A 234 -2.08 2.87 3.65
N SER A 235 -1.28 1.84 3.89
CA SER A 235 -1.32 1.09 5.14
C SER A 235 -0.69 1.87 6.29
N ALA A 236 -1.28 1.74 7.47
CA ALA A 236 -0.79 2.32 8.71
C ALA A 236 -0.78 1.27 9.83
N VAL A 237 0.08 1.43 10.80
CA VAL A 237 0.01 0.72 12.08
C VAL A 237 -0.74 1.56 13.09
N ARG A 238 -1.56 0.94 13.92
CA ARG A 238 -2.21 1.61 15.04
C ARG A 238 -1.44 1.29 16.32
N ILE A 239 -1.15 2.33 17.09
CA ILE A 239 -0.52 2.21 18.40
C ILE A 239 -1.40 2.83 19.49
N THR A 240 -1.26 2.34 20.73
CA THR A 240 -1.91 2.92 21.91
C THR A 240 -0.98 2.90 23.10
N ASN A 241 -1.15 3.88 23.99
CA ASN A 241 -0.56 3.84 25.34
C ASN A 241 -1.59 3.49 26.43
N GLY A 242 -2.82 3.16 26.03
CA GLY A 242 -3.95 2.87 26.91
C GLY A 242 -4.90 4.07 27.10
N ASP A 243 -4.40 5.29 27.01
CA ASP A 243 -5.19 6.53 27.15
C ASP A 243 -5.54 7.15 25.78
N ALA A 244 -4.66 7.01 24.80
CA ALA A 244 -4.83 7.53 23.44
C ALA A 244 -4.41 6.50 22.39
N GLU A 245 -4.94 6.65 21.18
CA GLU A 245 -4.57 5.85 20.01
C GLU A 245 -4.17 6.76 18.86
N MET A 246 -3.20 6.33 18.05
CA MET A 246 -2.85 7.01 16.80
C MET A 246 -2.50 6.02 15.70
N GLU A 247 -2.69 6.43 14.44
CA GLU A 247 -2.22 5.71 13.26
C GLU A 247 -0.92 6.32 12.74
N ILE A 248 0.05 5.45 12.45
CA ILE A 248 1.34 5.83 11.87
C ILE A 248 1.44 5.16 10.51
N PRO A 249 1.45 5.91 9.39
CA PRO A 249 1.63 5.36 8.05
C PRO A 249 2.92 4.54 7.94
N VAL A 250 2.88 3.43 7.20
CA VAL A 250 4.09 2.60 6.95
C VAL A 250 5.20 3.42 6.31
N SER A 251 4.84 4.38 5.48
CA SER A 251 5.80 5.33 4.89
C SER A 251 6.55 6.17 5.93
N VAL A 252 5.94 6.50 7.08
CA VAL A 252 6.63 7.15 8.21
C VAL A 252 7.61 6.17 8.88
N LEU A 253 7.20 4.89 9.05
CA LEU A 253 8.09 3.85 9.58
C LEU A 253 9.35 3.74 8.72
N LEU A 254 9.19 3.72 7.39
CA LEU A 254 10.30 3.61 6.44
C LEU A 254 11.15 4.88 6.37
N SER A 255 10.56 6.07 6.49
CA SER A 255 11.32 7.33 6.53
C SER A 255 12.26 7.41 7.73
N ILE A 256 11.94 6.72 8.84
CA ILE A 256 12.72 6.74 10.08
C ILE A 256 13.67 5.55 10.19
N ASP A 257 13.24 4.34 9.80
CA ASP A 257 14.00 3.11 10.03
C ASP A 257 13.88 2.10 8.87
N ALA A 258 14.10 2.55 7.61
CA ALA A 258 13.99 1.67 6.44
C ALA A 258 14.83 0.38 6.58
N ASP A 259 16.08 0.51 7.03
CA ASP A 259 17.00 -0.63 7.19
C ASP A 259 16.46 -1.68 8.17
N GLY A 260 15.81 -1.24 9.22
CA GLY A 260 15.19 -2.14 10.21
C GLY A 260 14.01 -2.92 9.66
N PHE A 261 13.24 -2.30 8.78
CA PHE A 261 12.05 -2.93 8.19
C PHE A 261 12.36 -3.78 6.97
N VAL A 262 13.06 -3.23 5.98
CA VAL A 262 13.25 -3.91 4.69
C VAL A 262 14.67 -4.46 4.48
N GLY A 263 15.64 -4.07 5.29
CA GLY A 263 17.06 -4.42 5.14
C GLY A 263 17.84 -3.37 4.33
N GLU A 264 19.11 -3.20 4.65
CA GLU A 264 19.97 -2.13 4.11
C GLU A 264 20.03 -2.13 2.57
N SER A 265 20.27 -3.29 1.95
CA SER A 265 20.34 -3.40 0.49
C SER A 265 19.03 -3.03 -0.19
N VAL A 266 17.89 -3.41 0.40
CA VAL A 266 16.56 -3.09 -0.11
C VAL A 266 16.28 -1.60 0.06
N ALA A 267 16.56 -1.03 1.23
CA ALA A 267 16.37 0.39 1.52
C ALA A 267 17.16 1.28 0.55
N GLN A 268 18.40 0.91 0.22
CA GLN A 268 19.24 1.64 -0.74
C GLN A 268 18.68 1.66 -2.16
N VAL A 269 18.13 0.54 -2.64
CA VAL A 269 17.59 0.42 -4.00
C VAL A 269 16.21 1.05 -4.12
N PHE A 270 15.31 0.80 -3.15
CA PHE A 270 13.92 1.24 -3.19
C PHE A 270 13.69 2.59 -2.50
N LYS A 271 14.74 3.20 -1.91
CA LYS A 271 14.74 4.58 -1.38
C LYS A 271 13.58 4.89 -0.43
N GLY A 272 13.28 3.96 0.47
CA GLY A 272 12.21 4.13 1.44
C GLY A 272 10.84 3.62 0.99
N GLU A 273 10.72 3.07 -0.22
CA GLU A 273 9.53 2.34 -0.64
C GLU A 273 9.57 0.89 -0.13
N PHE A 274 8.41 0.34 0.23
CA PHE A 274 8.31 -1.09 0.50
C PHE A 274 8.13 -1.83 -0.83
N PRO A 275 8.99 -2.82 -1.18
CA PRO A 275 9.09 -3.31 -2.57
C PRO A 275 7.88 -4.07 -3.08
N ILE A 276 7.15 -4.75 -2.19
CA ILE A 276 6.01 -5.61 -2.55
C ILE A 276 4.80 -5.31 -1.68
N ARG A 277 3.63 -5.70 -2.15
CA ARG A 277 2.35 -5.55 -1.46
C ARG A 277 1.50 -6.81 -1.52
N PHE A 278 0.56 -6.92 -0.57
CA PHE A 278 -0.48 -7.95 -0.51
C PHE A 278 -1.85 -7.30 -0.43
N ASP A 279 -2.72 -7.64 -1.36
CA ASP A 279 -4.12 -7.23 -1.33
C ASP A 279 -5.04 -8.34 -1.85
N TYR A 280 -6.27 -8.32 -1.38
CA TYR A 280 -7.29 -9.26 -1.83
C TYR A 280 -8.10 -8.69 -2.98
N LEU A 281 -8.34 -9.53 -3.99
CA LEU A 281 -9.31 -9.28 -5.04
C LEU A 281 -10.49 -10.23 -4.83
N ASP A 282 -11.63 -9.68 -4.40
CA ASP A 282 -12.83 -10.45 -4.10
C ASP A 282 -13.84 -10.33 -5.24
N THR A 283 -13.92 -11.35 -6.08
CA THR A 283 -14.94 -11.52 -7.12
C THR A 283 -15.92 -12.65 -6.78
N PHE A 284 -15.88 -13.17 -5.55
CA PHE A 284 -16.73 -14.27 -5.10
C PHE A 284 -18.19 -13.82 -4.94
N ASN A 285 -19.09 -14.42 -5.72
CA ASN A 285 -20.46 -13.93 -5.92
C ASN A 285 -20.55 -12.51 -6.51
N GLY A 286 -19.46 -12.02 -7.10
CA GLY A 286 -19.36 -10.75 -7.80
C GLY A 286 -19.31 -10.92 -9.32
N GLU A 287 -18.64 -9.96 -9.97
CA GLU A 287 -18.48 -9.91 -11.42
C GLU A 287 -17.00 -10.09 -11.80
N ASN A 288 -16.71 -10.22 -13.10
CA ASN A 288 -15.33 -10.23 -13.58
C ASN A 288 -14.62 -8.92 -13.23
N LEU A 289 -13.39 -8.97 -12.77
CA LEU A 289 -12.50 -7.82 -12.72
C LEU A 289 -12.30 -7.25 -14.14
N SER A 290 -12.09 -5.95 -14.27
CA SER A 290 -11.72 -5.33 -15.56
C SER A 290 -10.46 -6.00 -16.10
N ILE A 291 -10.38 -6.18 -17.41
CA ILE A 291 -9.12 -6.54 -18.03
C ILE A 291 -8.24 -5.31 -18.11
N HIS A 292 -7.04 -5.41 -17.59
CA HIS A 292 -6.08 -4.31 -17.53
C HIS A 292 -4.65 -4.80 -17.78
N VAL A 293 -3.75 -3.83 -17.86
CA VAL A 293 -2.32 -4.05 -18.13
C VAL A 293 -1.54 -3.13 -17.19
N HIS A 294 -0.42 -3.60 -16.68
CA HIS A 294 0.51 -2.78 -15.90
C HIS A 294 1.68 -2.31 -16.77
N PRO A 295 2.11 -1.05 -16.66
CA PRO A 295 3.27 -0.53 -17.39
C PRO A 295 4.58 -1.07 -16.81
N GLY A 296 5.54 -1.31 -17.69
CA GLY A 296 6.89 -1.68 -17.32
C GLY A 296 7.73 -0.48 -16.85
N LYS A 297 8.96 -0.76 -16.41
CA LYS A 297 9.87 0.22 -15.84
C LYS A 297 10.14 1.41 -16.78
N ASP A 298 10.23 1.18 -18.09
CA ASP A 298 10.51 2.25 -19.05
C ASP A 298 9.30 3.16 -19.24
N ASP A 299 8.09 2.60 -19.38
CA ASP A 299 6.84 3.39 -19.43
C ASP A 299 6.65 4.20 -18.13
N MET A 300 6.95 3.58 -16.97
CA MET A 300 6.83 4.25 -15.68
C MET A 300 7.75 5.48 -15.59
N ARG A 301 8.97 5.37 -16.10
CA ARG A 301 9.93 6.48 -16.14
C ARG A 301 9.53 7.56 -17.15
N GLU A 302 9.17 7.16 -18.36
CA GLU A 302 8.98 8.09 -19.49
C GLU A 302 7.62 8.78 -19.42
N ILE A 303 6.55 8.04 -19.11
CA ILE A 303 5.18 8.54 -19.08
C ILE A 303 4.83 9.10 -17.69
N PHE A 304 5.03 8.30 -16.64
CA PHE A 304 4.50 8.62 -15.31
C PHE A 304 5.49 9.32 -14.38
N GLY A 305 6.80 9.38 -14.72
CA GLY A 305 7.81 10.08 -13.94
C GLY A 305 8.25 9.37 -12.66
N THR A 306 8.08 8.04 -12.60
CA THR A 306 8.55 7.19 -11.49
C THR A 306 9.44 6.05 -11.99
N LEU A 307 10.13 5.35 -11.08
CA LEU A 307 11.21 4.43 -11.45
C LEU A 307 10.81 2.95 -11.42
N LEU A 308 9.76 2.60 -10.69
CA LEU A 308 9.39 1.22 -10.44
C LEU A 308 8.23 0.80 -11.36
N GLY A 309 8.41 -0.28 -12.11
CA GLY A 309 7.35 -0.96 -12.86
C GLY A 309 6.53 -1.87 -11.96
N GLN A 310 5.33 -2.25 -12.41
CA GLN A 310 4.46 -3.15 -11.68
C GLN A 310 4.52 -4.55 -12.28
N GLU A 311 5.07 -5.47 -11.49
CA GLU A 311 5.03 -6.92 -11.70
C GLU A 311 4.06 -7.53 -10.70
N GLU A 312 3.27 -8.50 -11.10
CA GLU A 312 2.17 -8.99 -10.29
C GLU A 312 2.05 -10.51 -10.32
N SER A 313 1.43 -11.08 -9.31
CA SER A 313 1.03 -12.48 -9.31
C SER A 313 -0.26 -12.69 -8.52
N TYR A 314 -1.10 -13.62 -8.97
CA TYR A 314 -2.35 -14.00 -8.33
C TYR A 314 -2.23 -15.36 -7.66
N TYR A 315 -2.39 -15.42 -6.35
CA TYR A 315 -2.59 -16.66 -5.62
C TYR A 315 -4.08 -16.88 -5.39
N VAL A 316 -4.63 -17.96 -5.93
CA VAL A 316 -6.08 -18.25 -5.80
C VAL A 316 -6.35 -18.90 -4.45
N MET A 317 -7.08 -18.17 -3.58
CA MET A 317 -7.50 -18.68 -2.26
C MET A 317 -8.85 -19.39 -2.30
N VAL A 318 -9.78 -18.85 -3.10
CA VAL A 318 -11.12 -19.42 -3.31
C VAL A 318 -11.43 -19.41 -4.79
N ALA A 319 -12.03 -20.46 -5.30
CA ALA A 319 -12.49 -20.56 -6.67
C ALA A 319 -13.83 -21.28 -6.72
N SER A 320 -14.81 -20.70 -7.40
CA SER A 320 -16.07 -21.36 -7.73
C SER A 320 -15.86 -22.36 -8.89
N THR A 321 -16.82 -23.27 -9.10
CA THR A 321 -16.83 -24.12 -10.29
C THR A 321 -16.82 -23.23 -11.55
N ASP A 322 -15.99 -23.59 -12.52
CA ASP A 322 -15.83 -22.90 -13.82
C ASP A 322 -15.29 -21.46 -13.72
N SER A 323 -14.80 -21.01 -12.57
CA SER A 323 -14.13 -19.72 -12.48
C SER A 323 -12.76 -19.74 -13.17
N VAL A 324 -12.33 -18.57 -13.68
CA VAL A 324 -11.11 -18.45 -14.49
C VAL A 324 -10.24 -17.28 -14.02
N ILE A 325 -8.96 -17.35 -14.38
CA ILE A 325 -8.05 -16.21 -14.41
C ILE A 325 -7.80 -15.87 -15.87
N TYR A 326 -8.12 -14.65 -16.25
CA TYR A 326 -7.75 -14.12 -17.59
C TYR A 326 -6.29 -13.72 -17.55
N LEU A 327 -5.47 -14.26 -18.48
CA LEU A 327 -4.02 -14.04 -18.47
C LEU A 327 -3.41 -14.22 -19.84
N GLY A 328 -2.85 -13.13 -20.37
CA GLY A 328 -2.15 -13.13 -21.66
C GLY A 328 -3.05 -13.21 -22.88
N LEU A 329 -2.45 -13.29 -24.04
CA LEU A 329 -3.13 -13.28 -25.32
C LEU A 329 -2.93 -14.59 -26.08
N ASP A 330 -3.95 -14.96 -26.87
CA ASP A 330 -3.82 -15.91 -27.98
C ASP A 330 -3.48 -15.11 -29.24
N GLY A 331 -2.19 -14.84 -29.44
CA GLY A 331 -1.68 -14.04 -30.54
C GLY A 331 -1.73 -12.53 -30.29
N GLN A 332 -2.32 -11.77 -31.21
CA GLN A 332 -2.46 -10.32 -31.09
C GLN A 332 -3.78 -9.92 -30.41
N TYR A 333 -3.78 -8.80 -29.70
CA TYR A 333 -4.99 -8.26 -29.11
C TYR A 333 -6.01 -7.85 -30.21
N ARG A 334 -7.19 -8.43 -30.16
CA ARG A 334 -8.33 -8.20 -31.06
C ARG A 334 -9.65 -8.04 -30.30
N GLY A 335 -9.57 -7.65 -29.03
CA GLY A 335 -10.68 -7.62 -28.09
C GLY A 335 -10.60 -8.75 -27.06
N THR A 336 -11.62 -8.88 -26.23
CA THR A 336 -11.65 -9.85 -25.11
C THR A 336 -11.50 -11.30 -25.55
N ASP A 337 -11.99 -11.67 -26.72
CA ASP A 337 -11.89 -13.04 -27.26
C ASP A 337 -10.46 -13.49 -27.53
N SER A 338 -9.50 -12.55 -27.58
CA SER A 338 -8.08 -12.88 -27.70
C SER A 338 -7.37 -13.09 -26.35
N ILE A 339 -8.06 -12.89 -25.23
CA ILE A 339 -7.47 -13.06 -23.89
C ILE A 339 -7.69 -14.50 -23.42
N VAL A 340 -6.62 -15.15 -23.00
CA VAL A 340 -6.67 -16.55 -22.59
C VAL A 340 -7.30 -16.67 -21.20
N ALA A 341 -8.30 -17.55 -21.08
CA ALA A 341 -8.95 -17.87 -19.81
C ALA A 341 -8.37 -19.19 -19.27
N HIS A 342 -7.62 -19.10 -18.18
CA HIS A 342 -7.09 -20.27 -17.45
C HIS A 342 -8.07 -20.68 -16.36
N PRO A 343 -8.38 -21.99 -16.16
CA PRO A 343 -9.17 -22.44 -15.03
C PRO A 343 -8.53 -21.98 -13.71
N ALA A 344 -9.29 -21.28 -12.85
CA ALA A 344 -8.83 -20.89 -11.54
C ALA A 344 -8.72 -22.13 -10.63
N LYS A 345 -7.54 -22.34 -10.04
CA LYS A 345 -7.29 -23.49 -9.15
C LYS A 345 -6.80 -23.00 -7.80
N VAL A 346 -7.51 -23.34 -6.74
CA VAL A 346 -7.12 -23.03 -5.37
C VAL A 346 -5.69 -23.52 -5.08
N GLY A 347 -4.87 -22.66 -4.51
CA GLY A 347 -3.49 -22.94 -4.18
C GLY A 347 -2.48 -22.80 -5.34
N HIS A 348 -2.94 -22.38 -6.53
CA HIS A 348 -2.06 -22.08 -7.67
C HIS A 348 -1.72 -20.59 -7.73
N LEU A 349 -0.52 -20.33 -8.24
CA LEU A 349 -0.01 -18.98 -8.54
C LEU A 349 -0.04 -18.73 -10.05
N TYR A 350 -0.45 -17.55 -10.45
CA TYR A 350 -0.44 -17.05 -11.82
C TYR A 350 0.49 -15.84 -11.86
N LEU A 351 1.58 -15.90 -12.64
CA LEU A 351 2.54 -14.82 -12.78
C LEU A 351 2.07 -13.85 -13.86
N ILE A 352 2.09 -12.57 -13.57
CA ILE A 352 1.57 -11.51 -14.42
C ILE A 352 2.69 -10.48 -14.64
N PRO A 353 3.59 -10.72 -15.61
CA PRO A 353 4.59 -9.72 -15.94
C PRO A 353 3.95 -8.48 -16.55
N HIS A 354 4.60 -7.32 -16.34
CA HIS A 354 4.16 -6.06 -16.95
C HIS A 354 3.85 -6.22 -18.44
N GLY A 355 2.94 -5.43 -18.96
CA GLY A 355 2.49 -5.52 -20.36
C GLY A 355 1.60 -6.71 -20.69
N THR A 356 1.22 -7.54 -19.71
CA THR A 356 0.36 -8.70 -19.92
C THR A 356 -1.10 -8.34 -19.59
N PRO A 357 -2.04 -8.45 -20.54
CA PRO A 357 -3.47 -8.30 -20.26
C PRO A 357 -3.96 -9.38 -19.31
N HIS A 358 -4.64 -8.98 -18.23
CA HIS A 358 -5.11 -9.92 -17.22
C HIS A 358 -6.29 -9.39 -16.42
N GLY A 359 -6.89 -10.28 -15.61
CA GLY A 359 -7.94 -9.98 -14.66
C GLY A 359 -8.48 -11.24 -14.00
N SER A 360 -9.03 -11.12 -12.79
CA SER A 360 -9.72 -12.21 -12.12
C SER A 360 -11.14 -12.36 -12.67
N GLY A 361 -11.51 -13.54 -13.12
CA GLY A 361 -12.90 -13.87 -13.45
C GLY A 361 -13.77 -13.90 -12.18
N LYS A 362 -15.09 -13.84 -12.37
CA LYS A 362 -16.07 -13.97 -11.28
C LYS A 362 -15.89 -15.30 -10.51
N GLY A 363 -16.22 -15.29 -9.23
CA GLY A 363 -16.21 -16.49 -8.40
C GLY A 363 -14.88 -16.80 -7.73
N ASN A 364 -13.92 -15.88 -7.76
CA ASN A 364 -12.62 -16.04 -7.14
C ASN A 364 -12.43 -15.17 -5.90
N VAL A 365 -11.56 -15.61 -5.01
CA VAL A 365 -10.80 -14.76 -4.09
C VAL A 365 -9.33 -14.98 -4.38
N VAL A 366 -8.68 -13.91 -4.76
CA VAL A 366 -7.25 -13.89 -5.07
C VAL A 366 -6.50 -13.11 -4.01
N LEU A 367 -5.39 -13.63 -3.52
CA LEU A 367 -4.39 -12.83 -2.85
C LEU A 367 -3.36 -12.39 -3.90
N GLU A 368 -3.37 -11.10 -4.21
CA GLU A 368 -2.42 -10.47 -5.11
C GLU A 368 -1.10 -10.24 -4.39
N VAL A 369 -0.02 -10.65 -5.02
CA VAL A 369 1.35 -10.33 -4.62
C VAL A 369 1.97 -9.56 -5.76
N SER A 370 2.25 -8.28 -5.54
CA SER A 370 2.76 -7.42 -6.59
C SER A 370 3.80 -6.45 -6.08
N THR A 371 4.49 -5.82 -7.01
CA THR A 371 5.50 -4.82 -6.71
C THR A 371 4.86 -3.45 -6.46
N THR A 372 5.51 -2.62 -5.67
CA THR A 372 5.17 -1.21 -5.52
C THR A 372 5.84 -0.41 -6.65
N PRO A 373 5.20 0.61 -7.26
CA PRO A 373 3.91 1.20 -6.90
C PRO A 373 2.71 0.40 -7.43
N TYR A 374 1.56 0.64 -6.84
CA TYR A 374 0.26 0.20 -7.34
C TYR A 374 -0.47 1.38 -8.02
N LEU A 375 -1.74 1.22 -8.41
CA LEU A 375 -2.61 2.18 -9.12
C LEU A 375 -2.50 2.16 -10.65
N TYR A 376 -1.43 1.65 -11.23
CA TYR A 376 -1.21 1.72 -12.67
C TYR A 376 -1.91 0.58 -13.42
N SER A 377 -3.17 0.31 -13.08
CA SER A 377 -4.03 -0.66 -13.77
C SER A 377 -4.66 0.01 -14.99
N LEU A 378 -3.96 -0.04 -16.13
CA LEU A 378 -4.39 0.55 -17.39
C LEU A 378 -5.53 -0.27 -17.98
N ARG A 379 -6.76 0.21 -17.85
CA ARG A 379 -7.97 -0.53 -18.20
C ARG A 379 -8.12 -0.68 -19.69
N LEU A 380 -8.08 -1.94 -20.16
CA LEU A 380 -8.21 -2.30 -21.57
C LEU A 380 -9.67 -2.64 -21.94
N HIS A 381 -10.40 -3.30 -21.03
CA HIS A 381 -11.80 -3.67 -21.20
C HIS A 381 -12.52 -3.76 -19.84
N ASP A 382 -13.79 -3.37 -19.77
CA ASP A 382 -14.58 -3.33 -18.55
C ASP A 382 -15.96 -4.03 -18.65
N TRP A 383 -16.10 -4.99 -19.55
CA TRP A 383 -17.31 -5.83 -19.68
C TRP A 383 -18.59 -5.01 -19.94
N GLU A 384 -18.48 -3.87 -20.61
CA GLU A 384 -19.59 -2.93 -20.89
C GLU A 384 -20.33 -2.44 -19.62
N ARG A 385 -19.66 -2.50 -18.48
CA ARG A 385 -20.19 -2.17 -17.17
C ARG A 385 -20.44 -0.67 -17.03
N LEU A 386 -21.61 -0.32 -16.50
CA LEU A 386 -21.97 1.06 -16.23
C LEU A 386 -21.64 1.41 -14.78
N ASN A 387 -21.21 2.65 -14.56
CA ASN A 387 -21.02 3.20 -13.21
C ASN A 387 -22.39 3.56 -12.58
N SER A 388 -22.38 4.08 -11.36
CA SER A 388 -23.58 4.49 -10.62
C SER A 388 -24.39 5.61 -11.30
N THR A 389 -23.80 6.33 -12.25
CA THR A 389 -24.45 7.40 -13.02
C THR A 389 -24.94 6.92 -14.39
N GLY A 390 -24.80 5.62 -14.69
CA GLY A 390 -25.28 5.02 -15.94
C GLY A 390 -24.35 5.19 -17.15
N PHE A 391 -23.10 5.61 -16.94
CA PHE A 391 -22.09 5.74 -17.98
C PHE A 391 -21.04 4.63 -17.89
N PRO A 392 -20.46 4.19 -19.04
CA PRO A 392 -19.30 3.31 -19.02
C PRO A 392 -18.13 3.95 -18.26
N ARG A 393 -17.36 3.12 -17.53
CA ARG A 393 -16.13 3.61 -16.93
C ARG A 393 -15.08 3.91 -18.00
N PRO A 394 -14.24 4.95 -17.82
CA PRO A 394 -13.18 5.28 -18.77
C PRO A 394 -12.23 4.09 -19.02
N LEU A 395 -11.85 3.89 -20.25
CA LEU A 395 -10.80 2.95 -20.67
C LEU A 395 -9.51 3.72 -20.93
N ASN A 396 -8.37 3.05 -20.76
CA ASN A 396 -7.03 3.60 -20.96
C ASN A 396 -6.33 2.85 -22.11
N GLN A 397 -7.05 2.60 -23.22
CA GLN A 397 -6.60 1.68 -24.28
C GLN A 397 -5.26 2.09 -24.90
N ASP A 398 -5.03 3.38 -25.15
CA ASP A 398 -3.77 3.85 -25.76
C ASP A 398 -2.58 3.58 -24.84
N LEU A 399 -2.72 3.87 -23.55
CA LEU A 399 -1.70 3.58 -22.52
C LEU A 399 -1.49 2.07 -22.37
N ALA A 400 -2.57 1.28 -22.32
CA ALA A 400 -2.50 -0.17 -22.20
C ALA A 400 -1.82 -0.82 -23.42
N ILE A 401 -2.14 -0.36 -24.62
CA ILE A 401 -1.51 -0.83 -25.87
C ILE A 401 -0.03 -0.42 -25.90
N SER A 402 0.31 0.77 -25.45
CA SER A 402 1.70 1.21 -25.31
C SER A 402 2.47 0.27 -24.39
N ALA A 403 1.93 -0.01 -23.19
CA ALA A 403 2.55 -0.91 -22.21
C ALA A 403 2.70 -2.35 -22.74
N MET A 404 1.71 -2.85 -23.48
CA MET A 404 1.80 -4.17 -24.15
C MET A 404 2.90 -4.21 -25.21
N ASN A 405 3.10 -3.13 -25.95
CA ASN A 405 4.09 -3.05 -27.01
C ASN A 405 5.53 -2.89 -26.50
N SER A 406 5.71 -2.26 -25.33
CA SER A 406 7.00 -2.07 -24.67
C SER A 406 7.43 -3.28 -23.83
N SER A 407 6.53 -4.26 -23.63
CA SER A 407 6.80 -5.41 -22.76
C SER A 407 7.89 -6.34 -23.31
N ASP A 408 8.83 -6.73 -22.43
CA ASP A 408 9.84 -7.78 -22.66
C ASP A 408 9.21 -9.17 -22.85
N HIS A 409 7.97 -9.33 -22.42
CA HIS A 409 7.21 -10.60 -22.45
C HIS A 409 6.26 -10.71 -23.66
N ARG A 410 6.30 -9.75 -24.56
CA ARG A 410 5.45 -9.73 -25.74
C ARG A 410 5.65 -10.99 -26.60
N GLY A 411 4.55 -11.70 -26.87
CA GLY A 411 4.55 -12.92 -27.67
C GLY A 411 4.93 -14.20 -26.92
N GLN A 412 5.18 -14.14 -25.61
CA GLN A 412 5.31 -15.34 -24.78
C GLN A 412 3.94 -16.02 -24.61
N MET A 413 3.96 -17.34 -24.50
CA MET A 413 2.73 -18.10 -24.27
C MET A 413 2.23 -17.91 -22.85
N SER A 414 0.95 -17.68 -22.67
CA SER A 414 0.35 -17.48 -21.35
C SER A 414 0.53 -18.69 -20.40
N ALA A 415 0.70 -19.90 -20.94
CA ALA A 415 0.98 -21.10 -20.16
C ALA A 415 2.31 -21.03 -19.41
N ASP A 416 3.29 -20.27 -19.90
CA ASP A 416 4.59 -20.09 -19.26
C ASP A 416 4.49 -19.30 -17.93
N PHE A 417 3.36 -18.63 -17.72
CA PHE A 417 3.07 -17.84 -16.54
C PHE A 417 2.25 -18.57 -15.47
N VAL A 418 2.01 -19.87 -15.66
CA VAL A 418 1.31 -20.72 -14.69
C VAL A 418 2.26 -21.82 -14.17
N PRO A 419 3.19 -21.46 -13.28
CA PRO A 419 4.19 -22.40 -12.79
C PRO A 419 3.57 -23.50 -11.91
N LEU A 420 4.22 -24.65 -11.88
CA LEU A 420 3.90 -25.69 -10.90
C LEU A 420 4.73 -25.46 -9.64
N PRO A 421 4.15 -25.69 -8.43
CA PRO A 421 4.89 -25.63 -7.18
C PRO A 421 6.11 -26.54 -7.19
N GLN A 422 7.24 -26.05 -6.69
CA GLN A 422 8.48 -26.79 -6.55
C GLN A 422 8.83 -26.93 -5.07
N THR A 423 8.96 -28.14 -4.57
CA THR A 423 9.40 -28.39 -3.19
C THR A 423 10.84 -27.90 -3.01
N VAL A 424 11.04 -27.00 -2.06
CA VAL A 424 12.33 -26.42 -1.69
C VAL A 424 12.92 -27.19 -0.50
N GLU A 425 12.08 -27.46 0.50
CA GLU A 425 12.49 -28.11 1.73
C GLU A 425 11.33 -28.94 2.33
N THR A 426 11.66 -30.05 2.95
CA THR A 426 10.70 -30.85 3.70
C THR A 426 11.31 -31.29 5.02
N GLY A 427 10.50 -31.36 6.06
CA GLY A 427 10.91 -31.84 7.37
C GLY A 427 9.76 -32.46 8.14
N GLU A 428 9.95 -32.73 9.40
CA GLU A 428 8.92 -33.29 10.24
C GLU A 428 7.78 -32.29 10.43
N GLY A 429 6.65 -32.58 9.77
CA GLY A 429 5.44 -31.78 9.86
C GLY A 429 5.43 -30.49 9.02
N PHE A 430 6.39 -30.25 8.13
CA PHE A 430 6.33 -29.09 7.24
C PHE A 430 6.80 -29.40 5.81
N VAL A 431 6.29 -28.58 4.87
CA VAL A 431 6.74 -28.55 3.48
C VAL A 431 6.84 -27.10 3.04
N LEU A 432 8.02 -26.69 2.57
CA LEU A 432 8.25 -25.39 1.93
C LEU A 432 8.30 -25.56 0.42
N GLU A 433 7.49 -24.81 -0.29
CA GLU A 433 7.40 -24.84 -1.76
C GLU A 433 7.69 -23.45 -2.33
N LYS A 434 8.38 -23.40 -3.45
CA LYS A 434 8.43 -22.23 -4.32
C LYS A 434 7.28 -22.30 -5.31
N LEU A 435 6.39 -21.31 -5.25
CA LEU A 435 5.25 -21.23 -6.16
C LEU A 435 5.62 -20.57 -7.48
N GLY A 436 6.44 -19.52 -7.44
CA GLY A 436 6.92 -18.90 -8.68
C GLY A 436 7.70 -17.60 -8.49
N SER A 437 8.39 -17.24 -9.55
CA SER A 437 9.02 -15.95 -9.83
C SER A 437 9.50 -15.95 -11.28
N LEU A 438 9.62 -14.80 -11.92
CA LEU A 438 10.30 -14.69 -13.22
C LEU A 438 11.77 -14.28 -13.04
N LYS A 439 12.58 -14.51 -14.09
CA LYS A 439 14.03 -14.27 -14.03
C LYS A 439 14.36 -12.83 -13.62
N ASN A 440 13.65 -11.88 -14.17
CA ASN A 440 13.89 -10.44 -14.00
C ASN A 440 13.19 -9.83 -12.78
N TRP A 441 12.38 -10.62 -12.06
CA TRP A 441 11.71 -10.17 -10.85
C TRP A 441 12.66 -10.17 -9.67
N TYR A 442 12.53 -9.19 -8.80
CA TYR A 442 13.31 -9.09 -7.57
C TYR A 442 12.66 -9.81 -6.38
N TYR A 443 11.41 -10.29 -6.52
CA TYR A 443 10.72 -11.06 -5.49
C TYR A 443 10.36 -12.47 -5.96
N GLU A 444 10.10 -13.33 -5.00
CA GLU A 444 9.56 -14.68 -5.21
C GLU A 444 8.45 -14.99 -4.22
N VAL A 445 7.56 -15.88 -4.60
CA VAL A 445 6.43 -16.34 -3.77
C VAL A 445 6.65 -17.76 -3.35
N LEU A 446 6.57 -17.98 -2.03
CA LEU A 446 6.69 -19.29 -1.40
C LEU A 446 5.37 -19.68 -0.72
N ARG A 447 5.17 -20.98 -0.51
CA ARG A 447 4.14 -21.51 0.36
C ARG A 447 4.77 -22.42 1.40
N LEU A 448 4.46 -22.17 2.67
CA LEU A 448 4.86 -23.01 3.79
C LEU A 448 3.62 -23.70 4.37
N ASN A 449 3.59 -25.01 4.27
CA ASN A 449 2.55 -25.85 4.86
C ASN A 449 3.08 -26.44 6.16
N ILE A 450 2.34 -26.27 7.28
CA ILE A 450 2.74 -26.72 8.62
C ILE A 450 1.60 -27.56 9.21
N SER A 451 1.92 -28.80 9.57
CA SER A 451 1.00 -29.72 10.25
C SER A 451 0.73 -29.28 11.70
N PRO A 452 -0.40 -29.70 12.31
CA PRO A 452 -0.66 -29.42 13.72
C PRO A 452 0.50 -29.83 14.64
N GLY A 453 0.91 -28.92 15.54
CA GLY A 453 2.00 -29.13 16.49
C GLY A 453 3.41 -29.04 15.91
N ALA A 454 3.56 -28.84 14.60
CA ALA A 454 4.86 -28.67 13.96
C ALA A 454 5.31 -27.20 13.90
N GLN A 455 6.61 -27.01 13.71
CA GLN A 455 7.23 -25.69 13.59
C GLN A 455 8.23 -25.63 12.45
N TYR A 456 8.52 -24.40 11.97
CA TYR A 456 9.53 -24.12 10.97
C TYR A 456 10.26 -22.82 11.28
N MET A 457 11.60 -22.85 11.28
CA MET A 457 12.44 -21.66 11.47
C MET A 457 12.89 -21.13 10.11
N MET A 458 12.44 -19.93 9.73
CA MET A 458 12.81 -19.28 8.47
C MET A 458 13.82 -18.14 8.71
N GLY A 459 14.95 -18.19 7.99
CA GLY A 459 15.88 -17.07 7.89
C GLY A 459 15.39 -16.01 6.91
N LEU A 460 15.69 -14.75 7.18
CA LEU A 460 15.21 -13.61 6.38
C LEU A 460 16.18 -13.16 5.28
N ASN A 461 17.40 -13.68 5.21
CA ASN A 461 18.42 -13.32 4.22
C ASN A 461 18.64 -11.79 4.11
N GLU A 462 18.74 -11.13 5.27
CA GLU A 462 18.94 -9.67 5.39
C GLU A 462 17.83 -8.81 4.76
N SER A 463 16.65 -9.38 4.61
CA SER A 463 15.47 -8.71 4.07
C SER A 463 14.26 -8.98 4.96
N PHE A 464 13.08 -8.65 4.51
CA PHE A 464 11.80 -8.85 5.17
C PHE A 464 11.06 -10.08 4.63
N LEU A 465 9.99 -10.48 5.34
CA LEU A 465 8.95 -11.34 4.77
C LEU A 465 7.61 -10.61 4.86
N LEU A 466 6.83 -10.70 3.80
CA LEU A 466 5.42 -10.36 3.81
C LEU A 466 4.64 -11.66 3.76
N THR A 467 3.84 -11.94 4.78
CA THR A 467 3.27 -13.27 5.03
C THR A 467 1.77 -13.18 5.25
N ALA A 468 1.00 -14.10 4.64
CA ALA A 468 -0.44 -14.22 4.87
C ALA A 468 -0.83 -15.66 5.23
N VAL A 469 -1.80 -15.83 6.12
CA VAL A 469 -2.39 -17.14 6.41
C VAL A 469 -3.47 -17.46 5.37
N VAL A 470 -3.14 -18.30 4.40
CA VAL A 470 -4.01 -18.55 3.24
C VAL A 470 -4.87 -19.82 3.37
N SER A 471 -4.60 -20.66 4.36
CA SER A 471 -5.41 -21.84 4.68
C SER A 471 -5.18 -22.26 6.13
N GLY A 472 -6.16 -22.92 6.73
CA GLY A 472 -6.14 -23.31 8.14
C GLY A 472 -6.75 -22.23 9.03
N GLU A 473 -6.53 -22.32 10.33
CA GLU A 473 -7.16 -21.41 11.28
C GLU A 473 -6.23 -20.27 11.70
N TYR A 474 -5.08 -20.59 12.27
CA TYR A 474 -4.10 -19.62 12.76
C TYR A 474 -2.70 -20.21 12.91
N VAL A 475 -1.70 -19.35 12.96
CA VAL A 475 -0.30 -19.67 13.16
C VAL A 475 0.32 -18.71 14.17
N GLN A 476 1.25 -19.18 14.98
CA GLN A 476 2.13 -18.33 15.77
C GLN A 476 3.37 -17.95 14.95
N ALA A 477 3.70 -16.66 14.92
CA ALA A 477 4.94 -16.15 14.34
C ALA A 477 5.66 -15.29 15.40
N GLY A 478 6.73 -15.84 15.95
CA GLY A 478 7.34 -15.28 17.16
C GLY A 478 6.40 -15.35 18.36
N ALA A 479 6.13 -14.22 19.00
CA ALA A 479 5.24 -14.15 20.15
C ALA A 479 3.76 -13.90 19.80
N LYS A 480 3.43 -13.66 18.53
CA LYS A 480 2.09 -13.28 18.11
C LYS A 480 1.40 -14.38 17.31
N GLU A 481 0.08 -14.38 17.36
CA GLU A 481 -0.79 -15.26 16.61
C GLU A 481 -1.47 -14.50 15.47
N TYR A 482 -1.56 -15.15 14.31
CA TYR A 482 -2.17 -14.61 13.11
C TYR A 482 -3.18 -15.60 12.55
N SER A 483 -4.38 -15.12 12.29
CA SER A 483 -5.52 -15.92 11.85
C SER A 483 -5.64 -15.98 10.33
N TYR A 484 -6.53 -16.86 9.86
CA TYR A 484 -6.85 -16.96 8.43
C TYR A 484 -7.14 -15.59 7.80
N ALA A 485 -6.58 -15.37 6.63
CA ALA A 485 -6.63 -14.14 5.84
C ALA A 485 -5.89 -12.93 6.44
N GLU A 486 -5.23 -13.07 7.57
CA GLU A 486 -4.40 -11.99 8.10
C GLU A 486 -3.04 -11.96 7.41
N THR A 487 -2.62 -10.75 6.99
CA THR A 487 -1.27 -10.49 6.50
C THR A 487 -0.45 -9.81 7.58
N PHE A 488 0.79 -10.24 7.73
CA PHE A 488 1.73 -9.65 8.67
C PHE A 488 3.14 -9.55 8.07
N ILE A 489 3.89 -8.60 8.59
CA ILE A 489 5.26 -8.32 8.19
C ILE A 489 6.21 -8.91 9.21
N VAL A 490 7.28 -9.56 8.71
CA VAL A 490 8.46 -9.92 9.51
C VAL A 490 9.59 -8.99 9.09
N PRO A 491 9.94 -7.97 9.92
CA PRO A 491 10.96 -7.00 9.56
C PRO A 491 12.36 -7.62 9.47
N ALA A 492 13.20 -7.06 8.60
CA ALA A 492 14.57 -7.53 8.36
C ALA A 492 15.43 -7.58 9.63
N ARG A 493 15.21 -6.67 10.58
CA ARG A 493 15.92 -6.64 11.88
C ARG A 493 15.79 -7.91 12.69
N ARG A 494 14.72 -8.69 12.51
CA ARG A 494 14.54 -9.98 13.19
C ARG A 494 15.53 -11.06 12.76
N LYS A 495 16.03 -11.01 11.53
CA LYS A 495 16.95 -11.99 10.91
C LYS A 495 16.37 -13.41 10.75
N SER A 496 15.45 -13.83 11.58
CA SER A 496 14.73 -15.11 11.50
C SER A 496 13.38 -15.03 12.21
N VAL A 497 12.48 -15.91 11.84
CA VAL A 497 11.18 -16.10 12.49
C VAL A 497 10.85 -17.57 12.62
N GLU A 498 10.33 -17.97 13.77
CA GLU A 498 9.73 -19.27 13.97
C GLU A 498 8.23 -19.19 13.70
N PHE A 499 7.76 -20.09 12.84
CA PHE A 499 6.34 -20.34 12.61
C PHE A 499 5.96 -21.64 13.31
N PHE A 500 4.99 -21.57 14.22
CA PHE A 500 4.50 -22.72 14.96
C PHE A 500 2.99 -22.87 14.75
N ASN A 501 2.57 -24.04 14.29
CA ASN A 501 1.15 -24.34 14.11
C ASN A 501 0.56 -24.96 15.39
N SER A 502 -0.03 -24.13 16.25
CA SER A 502 -0.76 -24.55 17.44
C SER A 502 -2.25 -24.86 17.16
N SER A 503 -2.69 -24.69 15.92
CA SER A 503 -4.08 -24.99 15.53
C SER A 503 -4.33 -26.47 15.30
N PRO A 504 -5.59 -26.97 15.37
CA PRO A 504 -5.92 -28.36 15.18
C PRO A 504 -5.83 -28.85 13.72
N THR A 505 -5.69 -27.93 12.76
CA THR A 505 -5.65 -28.22 11.33
C THR A 505 -4.32 -27.80 10.72
N GLN A 506 -3.99 -28.36 9.55
CA GLN A 506 -2.85 -27.87 8.79
C GLN A 506 -3.04 -26.39 8.43
N VAL A 507 -1.97 -25.61 8.55
CA VAL A 507 -1.93 -24.20 8.15
C VAL A 507 -1.03 -24.05 6.94
N SER A 508 -1.45 -23.17 6.01
CA SER A 508 -0.62 -22.77 4.86
C SER A 508 -0.39 -21.26 4.92
N LEU A 509 0.87 -20.87 4.82
CA LEU A 509 1.31 -19.49 4.72
C LEU A 509 1.74 -19.19 3.29
N LEU A 510 1.27 -18.07 2.73
CA LEU A 510 1.86 -17.49 1.53
C LEU A 510 2.90 -16.46 1.96
N ILE A 511 4.09 -16.55 1.38
CA ILE A 511 5.23 -15.71 1.77
C ILE A 511 5.79 -15.04 0.53
N GLY A 512 5.73 -13.71 0.49
CA GLY A 512 6.46 -12.88 -0.45
C GLY A 512 7.79 -12.43 0.17
N ARG A 513 8.89 -12.61 -0.55
CA ARG A 513 10.22 -12.16 -0.11
C ARG A 513 11.09 -11.72 -1.27
N MET A 514 12.15 -11.00 -0.95
CA MET A 514 13.19 -10.69 -1.93
C MET A 514 13.88 -11.98 -2.40
N LYS A 515 14.06 -12.12 -3.70
CA LYS A 515 14.71 -13.28 -4.31
C LYS A 515 16.21 -13.26 -4.01
N GLU A 516 16.81 -14.42 -3.75
CA GLU A 516 18.25 -14.50 -3.55
C GLU A 516 19.01 -13.94 -4.76
N GLY A 517 19.98 -13.06 -4.51
CA GLY A 517 20.76 -12.43 -5.57
C GLY A 517 20.03 -11.39 -6.42
N TRP A 518 18.89 -10.89 -6.00
CA TRP A 518 18.05 -9.93 -6.71
C TRP A 518 18.75 -8.59 -7.04
N ALA A 519 19.73 -8.19 -6.23
CA ALA A 519 20.47 -6.94 -6.39
C ALA A 519 21.72 -7.06 -7.31
N LYS A 520 21.97 -8.24 -7.90
CA LYS A 520 23.15 -8.54 -8.74
C LYS A 520 22.91 -8.28 -10.20
#